data_f0483968f059c093ef0017b02acc88f9
#
_entry.id   f0483968f059c093ef0017b02acc88f9
#
_cell.length_a   1.000
_cell.length_b   1.000
_cell.length_c   1.000
_cell.angle_alpha   90.00
_cell.angle_beta   90.00
_cell.angle_gamma   90.00
#
_symmetry.space_group_name_H-M   'P 1'
#
loop_
_entity.id
_entity.type
_entity.pdbx_description
1 polymer ?
#
loop_
_entity_poly.entity_id
_entity_poly.type
_entity_poly.pdbx_seq_one_letter_code
_entity_poly.pdbx_strand_id
1 'polypeptide(L)'
;LLMDARTGQVLARKRSGEEAAPASLTKMMTVLLAAEALPDLDTPVTLPEDIFPALYKADASMAGFQPGETVTVRDLLYGAMLPSGAECCEALARQVSGSEEAFVALMNRKAGELGMKHTHFANCTGLTSPEHYSSAADLAVLLQAALNNETFRTVFTTGQYTSSVTAQHPKGLYMASTLLSRLDGLSLIHI
;
A
#
# COMPACT_ATOMS: atom_id res chain seq x y z
N LEU A 1 -17.87 -8.45 -1.08
CA LEU A 1 -18.56 -7.28 -0.57
C LEU A 1 -18.68 -6.20 -1.65
N LEU A 2 -19.86 -5.62 -1.83
CA LEU A 2 -20.09 -4.42 -2.62
C LEU A 2 -20.60 -3.34 -1.67
N MET A 3 -19.96 -2.19 -1.65
CA MET A 3 -20.27 -1.09 -0.76
C MET A 3 -20.21 0.24 -1.52
N ASP A 4 -21.15 1.12 -1.27
CA ASP A 4 -21.06 2.51 -1.74
C ASP A 4 -19.96 3.23 -0.95
N ALA A 5 -18.90 3.64 -1.63
CA ALA A 5 -17.72 4.23 -0.98
C ALA A 5 -18.02 5.59 -0.31
N ARG A 6 -19.03 6.33 -0.79
CA ARG A 6 -19.39 7.64 -0.25
C ARG A 6 -20.26 7.53 1.01
N THR A 7 -21.18 6.57 1.04
CA THR A 7 -22.15 6.43 2.14
C THR A 7 -21.80 5.34 3.14
N GLY A 8 -20.93 4.40 2.78
CA GLY A 8 -20.66 3.19 3.54
C GLY A 8 -21.78 2.16 3.48
N GLN A 9 -22.83 2.39 2.68
CA GLN A 9 -23.93 1.46 2.55
C GLN A 9 -23.49 0.16 1.86
N VAL A 10 -23.70 -0.96 2.55
CA VAL A 10 -23.45 -2.28 1.95
C VAL A 10 -24.62 -2.64 1.01
N LEU A 11 -24.30 -2.82 -0.26
CA LEU A 11 -25.27 -3.15 -1.32
C LEU A 11 -25.39 -4.67 -1.54
N ALA A 12 -24.27 -5.41 -1.39
CA ALA A 12 -24.26 -6.85 -1.48
C ALA A 12 -23.10 -7.44 -0.65
N ARG A 13 -23.31 -8.63 -0.07
CA ARG A 13 -22.27 -9.33 0.69
C ARG A 13 -22.39 -10.85 0.52
N LYS A 14 -21.22 -11.50 0.48
CA LYS A 14 -21.11 -12.97 0.52
C LYS A 14 -19.84 -13.29 1.30
N ARG A 15 -19.97 -13.96 2.44
CA ARG A 15 -18.85 -14.41 3.29
C ARG A 15 -17.86 -13.26 3.65
N SER A 16 -18.33 -12.03 3.74
CA SER A 16 -17.45 -10.85 3.84
C SER A 16 -16.77 -10.67 5.19
N GLY A 17 -17.21 -11.37 6.24
CA GLY A 17 -16.59 -11.36 7.56
C GLY A 17 -15.60 -12.50 7.79
N GLU A 18 -15.39 -13.39 6.81
CA GLU A 18 -14.43 -14.49 6.96
C GLU A 18 -13.00 -13.98 6.83
N GLU A 19 -12.15 -14.46 7.73
CA GLU A 19 -10.73 -14.13 7.75
C GLU A 19 -9.99 -14.87 6.63
N ALA A 20 -9.14 -14.13 5.92
CA ALA A 20 -8.28 -14.64 4.87
C ALA A 20 -7.00 -13.82 4.79
N ALA A 21 -5.97 -14.33 4.15
CA ALA A 21 -4.75 -13.58 3.87
C ALA A 21 -5.07 -12.41 2.95
N PRO A 22 -4.83 -11.15 3.36
CA PRO A 22 -5.13 -9.96 2.56
C PRO A 22 -4.16 -9.78 1.38
N ALA A 23 -3.01 -10.43 1.42
CA ALA A 23 -1.94 -10.26 0.44
C ALA A 23 -1.63 -8.77 0.21
N SER A 24 -1.44 -8.36 -1.04
CA SER A 24 -1.11 -6.96 -1.38
C SER A 24 -2.17 -5.92 -1.03
N LEU A 25 -3.39 -6.31 -0.63
CA LEU A 25 -4.37 -5.36 -0.11
C LEU A 25 -3.92 -4.72 1.22
N THR A 26 -2.98 -5.36 1.93
CA THR A 26 -2.26 -4.79 3.08
C THR A 26 -1.65 -3.43 2.77
N LYS A 27 -1.15 -3.25 1.53
CA LYS A 27 -0.47 -2.02 1.12
C LYS A 27 -1.38 -0.78 1.12
N MET A 28 -2.70 -0.97 1.13
CA MET A 28 -3.63 0.15 1.36
C MET A 28 -3.41 0.79 2.73
N MET A 29 -3.22 -0.03 3.79
CA MET A 29 -2.91 0.48 5.14
C MET A 29 -1.54 1.15 5.17
N THR A 30 -0.54 0.54 4.54
CA THR A 30 0.82 1.10 4.47
C THR A 30 0.85 2.46 3.79
N VAL A 31 0.22 2.56 2.61
CA VAL A 31 0.17 3.83 1.85
C VAL A 31 -0.66 4.89 2.58
N LEU A 32 -1.78 4.50 3.23
CA LEU A 32 -2.58 5.43 4.03
C LEU A 32 -1.76 6.04 5.18
N LEU A 33 -1.11 5.22 5.99
CA LEU A 33 -0.31 5.69 7.13
C LEU A 33 0.89 6.53 6.69
N ALA A 34 1.55 6.15 5.60
CA ALA A 34 2.63 6.94 5.03
C ALA A 34 2.14 8.30 4.52
N ALA A 35 0.99 8.34 3.83
CA ALA A 35 0.40 9.59 3.35
C ALA A 35 -0.08 10.51 4.49
N GLU A 36 -0.51 9.94 5.62
CA GLU A 36 -0.87 10.71 6.82
C GLU A 36 0.37 11.28 7.54
N ALA A 37 1.46 10.51 7.59
CA ALA A 37 2.65 10.87 8.37
C ALA A 37 3.67 11.72 7.60
N LEU A 38 3.67 11.64 6.27
CA LEU A 38 4.67 12.27 5.40
C LEU A 38 4.00 13.26 4.42
N PRO A 39 3.61 14.44 4.88
CA PRO A 39 2.86 15.41 4.06
C PRO A 39 3.71 16.04 2.95
N ASP A 40 5.03 16.15 3.14
CA ASP A 40 5.96 16.60 2.10
C ASP A 40 6.37 15.41 1.23
N LEU A 41 5.70 15.28 0.09
CA LEU A 41 5.89 14.18 -0.84
C LEU A 41 7.21 14.24 -1.62
N ASP A 42 7.90 15.36 -1.59
CA ASP A 42 9.18 15.56 -2.29
C ASP A 42 10.38 15.27 -1.35
N THR A 43 10.11 14.93 -0.08
CA THR A 43 11.12 14.47 0.87
C THR A 43 11.91 13.29 0.29
N PRO A 44 13.26 13.38 0.22
CA PRO A 44 14.08 12.27 -0.27
C PRO A 44 14.14 11.14 0.78
N VAL A 45 14.04 9.91 0.29
CA VAL A 45 14.16 8.68 1.09
C VAL A 45 15.13 7.74 0.39
N THR A 46 16.13 7.26 1.12
CA THR A 46 17.06 6.24 0.61
C THR A 46 16.53 4.85 0.98
N LEU A 47 16.38 3.98 -0.02
CA LEU A 47 15.93 2.61 0.21
C LEU A 47 17.02 1.83 0.99
N PRO A 48 16.70 1.27 2.18
CA PRO A 48 17.66 0.52 2.96
C PRO A 48 18.13 -0.74 2.22
N GLU A 49 19.42 -0.98 2.16
CA GLU A 49 19.97 -2.14 1.41
C GLU A 49 19.60 -3.48 2.06
N ASP A 50 19.47 -3.50 3.39
CA ASP A 50 19.23 -4.71 4.19
C ASP A 50 17.84 -5.33 4.02
N ILE A 51 16.87 -4.60 3.47
CA ILE A 51 15.51 -5.14 3.20
C ILE A 51 15.51 -6.10 2.00
N PHE A 52 16.36 -5.88 1.00
CA PHE A 52 16.29 -6.55 -0.29
C PHE A 52 16.52 -8.07 -0.24
N PRO A 53 17.51 -8.60 0.50
CA PRO A 53 17.73 -10.05 0.54
C PRO A 53 16.52 -10.85 1.03
N ALA A 54 15.80 -10.32 2.02
CA ALA A 54 14.59 -10.97 2.53
C ALA A 54 13.42 -10.90 1.53
N LEU A 55 13.23 -9.76 0.85
CA LEU A 55 12.22 -9.58 -0.17
C LEU A 55 12.45 -10.46 -1.39
N TYR A 56 13.70 -10.58 -1.87
CA TYR A 56 14.04 -11.47 -2.98
C TYR A 56 13.82 -12.94 -2.61
N LYS A 57 14.21 -13.35 -1.39
CA LYS A 57 13.98 -14.71 -0.91
C LYS A 57 12.49 -15.06 -0.81
N ALA A 58 11.66 -14.08 -0.48
CA ALA A 58 10.20 -14.22 -0.38
C ALA A 58 9.48 -14.13 -1.73
N ASP A 59 10.20 -13.94 -2.84
CA ASP A 59 9.65 -13.69 -4.18
C ASP A 59 8.60 -12.53 -4.14
N ALA A 60 8.91 -11.49 -3.39
CA ALA A 60 8.02 -10.35 -3.21
C ALA A 60 7.86 -9.55 -4.52
N SER A 61 6.66 -9.02 -4.77
CA SER A 61 6.47 -8.07 -5.87
C SER A 61 7.28 -6.81 -5.60
N MET A 62 8.07 -6.37 -6.59
CA MET A 62 8.97 -5.23 -6.50
C MET A 62 8.55 -4.15 -7.50
N ALA A 63 8.71 -2.88 -7.14
CA ALA A 63 8.55 -1.77 -8.07
C ALA A 63 9.74 -1.68 -9.05
N GLY A 64 10.94 -2.01 -8.57
CA GLY A 64 12.16 -2.03 -9.35
C GLY A 64 13.23 -1.06 -8.87
N PHE A 65 13.01 -0.35 -7.78
CA PHE A 65 14.06 0.47 -7.16
C PHE A 65 15.18 -0.40 -6.61
N GLN A 66 16.39 0.17 -6.59
CA GLN A 66 17.60 -0.56 -6.24
C GLN A 66 18.01 -0.32 -4.78
N PRO A 67 18.79 -1.26 -4.17
CA PRO A 67 19.39 -1.02 -2.85
C PRO A 67 20.20 0.28 -2.83
N GLY A 68 20.00 1.11 -1.78
CA GLY A 68 20.69 2.40 -1.63
C GLY A 68 20.23 3.51 -2.58
N GLU A 69 19.25 3.27 -3.43
CA GLU A 69 18.69 4.30 -4.29
C GLU A 69 17.92 5.34 -3.47
N THR A 70 18.10 6.63 -3.81
CA THR A 70 17.37 7.73 -3.17
C THR A 70 16.29 8.25 -4.11
N VAL A 71 15.05 8.19 -3.64
CA VAL A 71 13.85 8.60 -4.36
C VAL A 71 12.98 9.48 -3.46
N THR A 72 11.86 9.99 -3.95
CA THR A 72 10.95 10.79 -3.15
C THR A 72 9.90 9.92 -2.42
N VAL A 73 9.31 10.44 -1.35
CA VAL A 73 8.12 9.83 -0.72
C VAL A 73 7.04 9.56 -1.78
N ARG A 74 6.82 10.49 -2.70
CA ARG A 74 5.90 10.35 -3.83
C ARG A 74 6.19 9.10 -4.65
N ASP A 75 7.44 8.90 -5.04
CA ASP A 75 7.86 7.73 -5.83
C ASP A 75 7.57 6.42 -5.10
N LEU A 76 7.82 6.39 -3.77
CA LEU A 76 7.56 5.21 -2.95
C LEU A 76 6.07 4.93 -2.80
N LEU A 77 5.20 5.95 -2.64
CA LEU A 77 3.75 5.76 -2.57
C LEU A 77 3.21 5.15 -3.88
N TYR A 78 3.65 5.67 -5.02
CA TYR A 78 3.26 5.11 -6.32
C TYR A 78 3.87 3.72 -6.53
N GLY A 79 5.12 3.49 -6.13
CA GLY A 79 5.79 2.20 -6.21
C GLY A 79 5.12 1.13 -5.34
N ALA A 80 4.65 1.48 -4.15
CA ALA A 80 3.89 0.56 -3.29
C ALA A 80 2.53 0.20 -3.91
N MET A 81 1.84 1.17 -4.53
CA MET A 81 0.45 0.99 -4.97
C MET A 81 0.33 0.40 -6.39
N LEU A 82 1.07 0.91 -7.40
CA LEU A 82 0.86 0.54 -8.80
C LEU A 82 1.43 -0.84 -9.13
N PRO A 83 2.76 -1.09 -9.03
CA PRO A 83 3.35 -2.40 -9.24
C PRO A 83 3.34 -3.28 -7.99
N SER A 84 2.80 -2.79 -6.88
CA SER A 84 2.77 -3.52 -5.60
C SER A 84 4.15 -3.74 -4.97
N GLY A 85 5.07 -2.76 -5.08
CA GLY A 85 6.46 -2.84 -4.63
C GLY A 85 6.61 -3.01 -3.12
N ALA A 86 7.17 -4.14 -2.69
CA ALA A 86 7.39 -4.43 -1.28
C ALA A 86 8.53 -3.59 -0.70
N GLU A 87 9.60 -3.32 -1.48
CA GLU A 87 10.69 -2.45 -1.09
C GLU A 87 10.23 -1.03 -0.78
N CYS A 88 9.21 -0.55 -1.51
CA CYS A 88 8.62 0.75 -1.26
C CYS A 88 7.87 0.77 0.08
N CYS A 89 7.15 -0.31 0.41
CA CYS A 89 6.45 -0.43 1.69
C CYS A 89 7.42 -0.45 2.87
N GLU A 90 8.50 -1.22 2.77
CA GLU A 90 9.56 -1.27 3.78
C GLU A 90 10.25 0.08 3.99
N ALA A 91 10.60 0.76 2.90
CA ALA A 91 11.22 2.09 2.97
C ALA A 91 10.27 3.11 3.62
N LEU A 92 8.98 3.12 3.24
CA LEU A 92 7.96 3.98 3.86
C LEU A 92 7.77 3.66 5.34
N ALA A 93 7.68 2.38 5.71
CA ALA A 93 7.51 1.94 7.09
C ALA A 93 8.65 2.42 7.98
N ARG A 94 9.89 2.27 7.52
CA ARG A 94 11.07 2.77 8.24
C ARG A 94 11.15 4.29 8.30
N GLN A 95 10.77 4.96 7.23
CA GLN A 95 10.73 6.43 7.20
C GLN A 95 9.72 7.01 8.21
N VAL A 96 8.57 6.35 8.38
CA VAL A 96 7.52 6.79 9.32
C VAL A 96 7.83 6.43 10.76
N SER A 97 8.36 5.23 11.02
CA SER A 97 8.41 4.65 12.37
C SER A 97 9.79 4.14 12.80
N GLY A 98 10.81 4.25 11.95
CA GLY A 98 12.17 3.78 12.23
C GLY A 98 12.37 2.27 12.03
N SER A 99 11.31 1.45 12.13
CA SER A 99 11.37 0.01 11.85
C SER A 99 10.03 -0.53 11.36
N GLU A 100 10.04 -1.72 10.72
CA GLU A 100 8.82 -2.40 10.30
C GLU A 100 7.95 -2.78 11.50
N GLU A 101 8.55 -3.29 12.60
CA GLU A 101 7.81 -3.68 13.81
C GLU A 101 7.03 -2.51 14.41
N ALA A 102 7.68 -1.34 14.51
CA ALA A 102 7.04 -0.13 15.01
C ALA A 102 5.91 0.32 14.06
N PHE A 103 6.10 0.18 12.75
CA PHE A 103 5.09 0.50 11.76
C PHE A 103 3.90 -0.45 11.81
N VAL A 104 4.14 -1.76 11.95
CA VAL A 104 3.09 -2.78 12.13
C VAL A 104 2.24 -2.50 13.37
N ALA A 105 2.87 -2.04 14.45
CA ALA A 105 2.12 -1.58 15.63
C ALA A 105 1.19 -0.40 15.31
N LEU A 106 1.63 0.55 14.44
CA LEU A 106 0.76 1.63 13.93
C LEU A 106 -0.39 1.08 13.08
N MET A 107 -0.11 0.13 12.19
CA MET A 107 -1.12 -0.50 11.33
C MET A 107 -2.22 -1.15 12.17
N ASN A 108 -1.86 -1.93 13.20
CA ASN A 108 -2.83 -2.60 14.06
C ASN A 108 -3.62 -1.62 14.94
N ARG A 109 -2.98 -0.55 15.41
CA ARG A 109 -3.68 0.54 16.11
C ARG A 109 -4.70 1.21 15.19
N LYS A 110 -4.32 1.58 13.98
CA LYS A 110 -5.24 2.18 12.98
C LYS A 110 -6.39 1.22 12.63
N ALA A 111 -6.12 -0.07 12.49
CA ALA A 111 -7.16 -1.08 12.29
C ALA A 111 -8.17 -1.10 13.44
N GLY A 112 -7.69 -1.02 14.69
CA GLY A 112 -8.56 -0.89 15.87
C GLY A 112 -9.39 0.41 15.87
N GLU A 113 -8.80 1.55 15.53
CA GLU A 113 -9.49 2.84 15.39
C GLU A 113 -10.60 2.81 14.34
N LEU A 114 -10.36 2.10 13.22
CA LEU A 114 -11.33 1.91 12.15
C LEU A 114 -12.38 0.84 12.45
N GLY A 115 -12.24 0.09 13.55
CA GLY A 115 -13.17 -0.98 13.92
C GLY A 115 -13.02 -2.25 13.08
N MET A 116 -11.84 -2.51 12.52
CA MET A 116 -11.51 -3.70 11.73
C MET A 116 -11.28 -4.91 12.65
N LYS A 117 -12.36 -5.56 13.08
CA LYS A 117 -12.35 -6.59 14.13
C LYS A 117 -11.78 -7.94 13.71
N HIS A 118 -11.71 -8.19 12.41
CA HIS A 118 -11.21 -9.43 11.80
C HIS A 118 -9.91 -9.16 11.04
N THR A 119 -9.06 -8.28 11.59
CA THR A 119 -7.81 -7.88 10.93
C THR A 119 -6.66 -7.86 11.93
N HIS A 120 -5.57 -8.49 11.53
CA HIS A 120 -4.27 -8.36 12.18
C HIS A 120 -3.19 -8.28 11.11
N PHE A 121 -2.36 -7.25 11.18
CA PHE A 121 -1.19 -7.07 10.32
C PHE A 121 0.06 -7.59 11.03
N ALA A 122 0.82 -8.47 10.36
CA ALA A 122 2.11 -8.98 10.82
C ALA A 122 3.30 -8.38 10.04
N ASN A 123 3.05 -7.70 8.92
CA ASN A 123 4.04 -7.00 8.13
C ASN A 123 3.38 -5.88 7.31
N CYS A 124 4.19 -5.01 6.73
CA CYS A 124 3.72 -3.86 5.94
C CYS A 124 3.51 -4.16 4.45
N THR A 125 3.88 -5.35 3.97
CA THR A 125 3.95 -5.70 2.55
C THR A 125 2.82 -6.60 2.08
N GLY A 126 2.21 -7.38 2.97
CA GLY A 126 1.22 -8.40 2.67
C GLY A 126 1.85 -9.77 2.34
N LEU A 127 3.12 -9.99 2.67
CA LEU A 127 3.74 -11.29 2.62
C LEU A 127 3.06 -12.26 3.59
N THR A 128 2.96 -13.52 3.19
CA THR A 128 2.22 -14.54 3.94
C THR A 128 2.81 -14.79 5.32
N SER A 129 1.95 -14.71 6.33
CA SER A 129 2.25 -15.08 7.70
C SER A 129 0.98 -15.66 8.34
N PRO A 130 1.08 -16.65 9.25
CA PRO A 130 -0.09 -17.19 9.93
C PRO A 130 -0.90 -16.15 10.71
N GLU A 131 -0.24 -15.11 11.21
CA GLU A 131 -0.87 -14.01 11.96
C GLU A 131 -1.27 -12.81 11.10
N HIS A 132 -1.13 -12.92 9.76
CA HIS A 132 -1.45 -11.86 8.82
C HIS A 132 -2.78 -12.14 8.13
N TYR A 133 -3.86 -11.58 8.65
CA TYR A 133 -5.20 -11.82 8.14
C TYR A 133 -6.06 -10.55 8.14
N SER A 134 -7.11 -10.58 7.33
CA SER A 134 -8.16 -9.57 7.28
C SER A 134 -9.44 -10.18 6.71
N SER A 135 -10.52 -9.39 6.69
CA SER A 135 -11.78 -9.75 6.04
C SER A 135 -12.13 -8.78 4.92
N ALA A 136 -12.95 -9.21 3.97
CA ALA A 136 -13.42 -8.31 2.90
C ALA A 136 -14.24 -7.13 3.46
N ALA A 137 -14.92 -7.30 4.59
CA ALA A 137 -15.64 -6.23 5.26
C ALA A 137 -14.68 -5.19 5.84
N ASP A 138 -13.64 -5.64 6.55
CA ASP A 138 -12.65 -4.75 7.14
C ASP A 138 -11.84 -4.01 6.08
N LEU A 139 -11.42 -4.69 5.00
CA LEU A 139 -10.72 -4.06 3.88
C LEU A 139 -11.57 -3.00 3.17
N ALA A 140 -12.90 -3.18 3.11
CA ALA A 140 -13.79 -2.17 2.56
C ALA A 140 -13.89 -0.94 3.48
N VAL A 141 -13.92 -1.15 4.80
CA VAL A 141 -13.85 -0.05 5.80
C VAL A 141 -12.54 0.71 5.67
N LEU A 142 -11.41 -0.02 5.56
CA LEU A 142 -10.09 0.59 5.33
C LEU A 142 -10.08 1.44 4.05
N LEU A 143 -10.54 0.88 2.93
CA LEU A 143 -10.56 1.58 1.65
C LEU A 143 -11.43 2.84 1.71
N GLN A 144 -12.62 2.74 2.32
CA GLN A 144 -13.51 3.90 2.50
C GLN A 144 -12.83 5.01 3.30
N ALA A 145 -12.18 4.66 4.42
CA ALA A 145 -11.45 5.63 5.23
C ALA A 145 -10.27 6.25 4.46
N ALA A 146 -9.51 5.42 3.76
CA ALA A 146 -8.34 5.82 2.99
C ALA A 146 -8.69 6.78 1.83
N LEU A 147 -9.83 6.59 1.16
CA LEU A 147 -10.29 7.47 0.08
C LEU A 147 -10.61 8.90 0.56
N ASN A 148 -10.77 9.15 1.86
CA ASN A 148 -10.88 10.50 2.41
C ASN A 148 -9.53 11.23 2.50
N ASN A 149 -8.41 10.52 2.46
CA ASN A 149 -7.09 11.12 2.33
C ASN A 149 -6.81 11.45 0.86
N GLU A 150 -6.54 12.72 0.56
CA GLU A 150 -6.36 13.19 -0.82
C GLU A 150 -5.14 12.56 -1.50
N THR A 151 -4.02 12.45 -0.79
CA THR A 151 -2.79 11.82 -1.29
C THR A 151 -3.04 10.35 -1.62
N PHE A 152 -3.64 9.60 -0.68
CA PHE A 152 -4.00 8.19 -0.92
C PHE A 152 -4.90 8.06 -2.13
N ARG A 153 -6.00 8.83 -2.19
CA ARG A 153 -6.96 8.79 -3.29
C ARG A 153 -6.28 9.06 -4.63
N THR A 154 -5.42 10.08 -4.71
CA THR A 154 -4.68 10.41 -5.93
C THR A 154 -3.81 9.24 -6.38
N VAL A 155 -3.01 8.67 -5.49
CA VAL A 155 -2.13 7.53 -5.79
C VAL A 155 -2.94 6.30 -6.19
N PHE A 156 -4.00 5.99 -5.44
CA PHE A 156 -4.84 4.80 -5.65
C PHE A 156 -5.59 4.82 -6.99
N THR A 157 -6.01 6.00 -7.46
CA THR A 157 -6.77 6.16 -8.71
C THR A 157 -5.90 6.41 -9.94
N THR A 158 -4.57 6.50 -9.77
CA THR A 158 -3.63 6.71 -10.88
C THR A 158 -3.36 5.40 -11.62
N GLY A 159 -3.46 5.43 -12.95
CA GLY A 159 -3.22 4.26 -13.80
C GLY A 159 -1.74 3.99 -14.06
N GLN A 160 -0.94 5.05 -14.18
CA GLN A 160 0.49 4.99 -14.52
C GLN A 160 1.26 6.18 -13.95
N TYR A 161 2.52 5.97 -13.62
CA TYR A 161 3.41 6.98 -13.06
C TYR A 161 4.86 6.70 -13.48
N THR A 162 5.64 7.75 -13.71
CA THR A 162 7.09 7.64 -13.91
C THR A 162 7.79 8.35 -12.75
N SER A 163 8.70 7.66 -12.08
CA SER A 163 9.41 8.19 -10.92
C SER A 163 10.34 9.34 -11.28
N SER A 164 10.84 10.02 -10.26
CA SER A 164 11.95 10.93 -10.34
C SER A 164 13.17 10.26 -11.00
N VAL A 165 13.99 11.06 -11.65
CA VAL A 165 15.26 10.61 -12.26
C VAL A 165 16.27 10.38 -11.14
N THR A 166 16.95 9.21 -11.17
CA THR A 166 18.04 8.86 -10.27
C THR A 166 19.26 8.42 -11.07
N ALA A 167 20.37 8.18 -10.38
CA ALA A 167 21.56 7.59 -11.03
C ALA A 167 21.29 6.17 -11.56
N GLN A 168 20.46 5.39 -10.83
CA GLN A 168 20.07 4.04 -11.19
C GLN A 168 19.00 4.03 -12.30
N HIS A 169 18.13 5.03 -12.33
CA HIS A 169 17.07 5.18 -13.31
C HIS A 169 17.15 6.56 -14.01
N PRO A 170 18.05 6.75 -15.00
CA PRO A 170 18.27 8.04 -15.65
C PRO A 170 17.11 8.59 -16.48
N LYS A 171 16.06 7.79 -16.68
CA LYS A 171 14.80 8.18 -17.34
C LYS A 171 13.59 8.09 -16.41
N GLY A 172 13.82 7.88 -15.12
CA GLY A 172 12.80 7.48 -14.17
C GLY A 172 12.38 6.01 -14.35
N LEU A 173 11.68 5.48 -13.35
CA LEU A 173 11.10 4.14 -13.37
C LEU A 173 9.62 4.23 -13.74
N TYR A 174 9.24 3.61 -14.87
CA TYR A 174 7.84 3.56 -15.28
C TYR A 174 7.10 2.48 -14.48
N MET A 175 5.98 2.87 -13.90
CA MET A 175 5.11 2.02 -13.08
C MET A 175 3.67 2.12 -13.57
N ALA A 176 2.99 0.99 -13.66
CA ALA A 176 1.59 0.92 -14.08
C ALA A 176 0.78 0.06 -13.11
N SER A 177 -0.49 0.43 -12.93
CA SER A 177 -1.42 -0.37 -12.14
C SER A 177 -1.64 -1.73 -12.78
N THR A 178 -1.42 -2.80 -12.03
CA THR A 178 -1.65 -4.17 -12.48
C THR A 178 -3.14 -4.51 -12.64
N LEU A 179 -4.02 -3.71 -12.03
CA LEU A 179 -5.48 -3.88 -12.08
C LEU A 179 -6.12 -3.04 -13.19
N LEU A 180 -5.78 -1.74 -13.25
CA LEU A 180 -6.43 -0.80 -14.19
C LEU A 180 -6.16 -1.14 -15.65
N SER A 181 -4.99 -1.69 -15.97
CA SER A 181 -4.66 -2.13 -17.34
C SER A 181 -5.55 -3.27 -17.85
N ARG A 182 -6.31 -3.92 -16.96
CA ARG A 182 -7.23 -5.03 -17.27
C ARG A 182 -8.70 -4.61 -17.33
N LEU A 183 -9.01 -3.38 -16.97
CA LEU A 183 -10.36 -2.86 -16.87
C LEU A 183 -10.58 -1.79 -17.95
N ASP A 184 -10.69 -2.22 -19.22
CA ASP A 184 -11.00 -1.32 -20.31
C ASP A 184 -12.30 -0.55 -20.04
N GLY A 185 -12.21 0.77 -19.94
CA GLY A 185 -13.34 1.67 -19.79
C GLY A 185 -13.92 1.84 -18.39
N LEU A 186 -13.34 1.22 -17.35
CA LEU A 186 -13.74 1.46 -15.96
C LEU A 186 -12.80 2.45 -15.29
N SER A 187 -13.34 3.53 -14.79
CA SER A 187 -12.66 4.41 -13.84
C SER A 187 -12.82 3.83 -12.43
N LEU A 188 -11.74 3.74 -11.66
CA LEU A 188 -11.80 3.36 -10.24
C LEU A 188 -12.68 4.28 -9.38
N ILE A 189 -13.07 5.43 -9.91
CA ILE A 189 -14.00 6.36 -9.25
C ILE A 189 -15.44 5.80 -9.23
N HIS A 190 -15.71 4.72 -9.96
CA HIS A 190 -17.04 4.09 -10.08
C HIS A 190 -17.14 2.72 -9.39
N ILE A 191 -16.12 2.33 -8.61
CA ILE A 191 -16.15 1.06 -7.83
C ILE A 191 -16.63 1.35 -6.41
#